data_adb093e92f76aae951eb382062ced225
#
_entry.id   adb093e92f76aae951eb382062ced225
#
_cell.length_a   1.000
_cell.length_b   1.000
_cell.length_c   1.000
_cell.angle_alpha   90.00
_cell.angle_beta   90.00
_cell.angle_gamma   90.00
#
_symmetry.space_group_name_H-M   'P 1'
#
loop_
_entity.id
_entity.type
_entity.pdbx_description
1 polymer ?
#
loop_
_entity_poly.entity_id
_entity_poly.type
_entity_poly.pdbx_seq_one_letter_code
_entity_poly.pdbx_strand_id
1 'polypeptide(L)'
;MRQPFWLLLFIVLLIASSHPVFSQTLSGQDRDRALIMLKAVRDDIHKYYYDAAFHGIDLDARMQFAAERIKQAKTNGEVFGIIAQLLLEFNDSHTIFLPPQRSARLEYGWQMQTFGNDCYIIAVKPKSDAEVKGLKPGDKVLKVDGIAPNRNNLWFYYYLYNALAPRPTVNVEVQSPGEQPRRLQLDAKVKPGKKVFDLTDTIDLNAYWRDLEDELRMNEHHSYEVNKDVVVWRLPAFDLDEREVDERIDKAKKYKTLIIDLRRNSGGAEDTLRRLVGNVFDHDVTIGKMQLRKESKPLLAKTRGDDGFKGNLIVLVDSNSASASEVFARLVQLEKRGTVLGDRTSGKVMRSRLYPHQIGLETVVFYGVSVTDADLVMSDGKSLEGLGVSPDEVVLPTAEDLRAQKDPVLTRAVALAGGTLDPVEAGKLFPFKWKP
;
A
#
# COMPACT_ATOMS: atom_id res chain seq x y z
N MET A 1 -6.62 -8.47 -18.98
CA MET A 1 -6.24 -7.46 -20.01
C MET A 1 -4.78 -7.10 -19.77
N ARG A 2 -3.91 -7.40 -20.74
CA ARG A 2 -2.48 -7.11 -20.64
C ARG A 2 -2.27 -5.61 -20.47
N GLN A 3 -1.61 -5.17 -19.41
CA GLN A 3 -1.19 -3.78 -19.25
C GLN A 3 -0.28 -3.39 -20.43
N PRO A 4 -0.43 -2.20 -21.00
CA PRO A 4 0.31 -1.86 -22.21
C PRO A 4 1.80 -1.66 -21.87
N PHE A 5 2.64 -2.28 -22.66
CA PHE A 5 4.11 -2.19 -22.71
C PHE A 5 4.67 -0.75 -22.61
N TRP A 6 3.86 0.25 -22.89
CA TRP A 6 4.17 1.68 -22.82
C TRP A 6 4.48 2.20 -21.41
N LEU A 7 3.91 1.60 -20.34
CA LEU A 7 4.22 2.02 -18.96
C LEU A 7 5.67 1.69 -18.60
N LEU A 8 6.20 0.58 -19.12
CA LEU A 8 7.57 0.12 -18.92
C LEU A 8 8.60 1.00 -19.64
N LEU A 9 8.26 1.52 -20.82
CA LEU A 9 9.16 2.41 -21.58
C LEU A 9 9.29 3.80 -20.92
N PHE A 10 8.23 4.31 -20.29
CA PHE A 10 8.24 5.61 -19.62
C PHE A 10 9.06 5.61 -18.31
N ILE A 11 9.20 4.48 -17.62
CA ILE A 11 10.04 4.35 -16.41
C ILE A 11 11.51 4.70 -16.74
N VAL A 12 12.00 4.28 -17.88
CA VAL A 12 13.38 4.54 -18.33
C VAL A 12 13.61 6.03 -18.61
N LEU A 13 12.64 6.71 -19.21
CA LEU A 13 12.74 8.14 -19.55
C LEU A 13 12.69 9.05 -18.32
N LEU A 14 11.92 8.70 -17.28
CA LEU A 14 11.84 9.48 -16.05
C LEU A 14 13.12 9.37 -15.19
N ILE A 15 13.80 8.24 -15.23
CA ILE A 15 15.06 8.03 -14.50
C ILE A 15 16.20 8.79 -15.16
N ALA A 16 16.19 8.94 -16.49
CA ALA A 16 17.26 9.60 -17.27
C ALA A 16 17.29 11.14 -17.13
N SER A 17 16.22 11.78 -16.64
CA SER A 17 16.12 13.25 -16.53
C SER A 17 16.39 13.82 -15.12
N SER A 18 16.99 13.05 -14.20
CA SER A 18 17.30 13.52 -12.85
C SER A 18 18.49 14.49 -12.81
N HIS A 19 18.27 15.71 -12.32
CA HIS A 19 19.30 16.70 -12.08
C HIS A 19 20.21 16.29 -10.90
N PRO A 20 21.51 16.66 -10.89
CA PRO A 20 22.56 15.93 -10.18
C PRO A 20 22.79 16.29 -8.69
N VAL A 21 21.78 16.68 -7.93
CA VAL A 21 21.98 17.06 -6.50
C VAL A 21 22.21 15.85 -5.56
N PHE A 22 21.81 14.63 -5.99
CA PHE A 22 22.02 13.38 -5.22
C PHE A 22 22.64 12.25 -6.04
N SER A 23 23.14 12.54 -7.24
CA SER A 23 23.70 11.54 -8.14
C SER A 23 25.22 11.44 -7.94
N GLN A 24 25.66 10.57 -7.03
CA GLN A 24 27.04 10.09 -7.10
C GLN A 24 27.19 9.23 -8.35
N THR A 25 28.21 9.54 -9.15
CA THR A 25 28.57 8.70 -10.31
C THR A 25 28.91 7.30 -9.81
N LEU A 26 28.31 6.28 -10.40
CA LEU A 26 28.47 4.90 -10.00
C LEU A 26 29.95 4.47 -10.15
N SER A 27 30.57 4.05 -9.06
CA SER A 27 31.93 3.48 -9.10
C SER A 27 31.90 2.05 -9.68
N GLY A 28 33.08 1.53 -10.07
CA GLY A 28 33.21 0.12 -10.47
C GLY A 28 32.74 -0.82 -9.35
N GLN A 29 33.15 -0.54 -8.11
CA GLN A 29 32.74 -1.31 -6.94
C GLN A 29 31.23 -1.29 -6.69
N ASP A 30 30.55 -0.17 -6.93
CA ASP A 30 29.08 -0.09 -6.79
C ASP A 30 28.38 -0.89 -7.89
N ARG A 31 28.95 -0.97 -9.11
CA ARG A 31 28.41 -1.85 -10.16
C ARG A 31 28.54 -3.31 -9.81
N ASP A 32 29.67 -3.74 -9.25
CA ASP A 32 29.86 -5.12 -8.80
C ASP A 32 28.86 -5.46 -7.69
N ARG A 33 28.65 -4.56 -6.72
CA ARG A 33 27.62 -4.70 -5.69
C ARG A 33 26.22 -4.81 -6.30
N ALA A 34 25.91 -3.99 -7.29
CA ALA A 34 24.62 -4.02 -7.98
C ALA A 34 24.36 -5.37 -8.69
N LEU A 35 25.40 -5.95 -9.32
CA LEU A 35 25.31 -7.27 -9.96
C LEU A 35 25.12 -8.40 -8.92
N ILE A 36 25.74 -8.26 -7.74
CA ILE A 36 25.52 -9.20 -6.63
C ILE A 36 24.07 -9.08 -6.12
N MET A 37 23.53 -7.85 -5.98
CA MET A 37 22.13 -7.63 -5.62
C MET A 37 21.19 -8.27 -6.63
N LEU A 38 21.41 -8.06 -7.94
CA LEU A 38 20.62 -8.65 -9.00
C LEU A 38 20.63 -10.18 -8.93
N LYS A 39 21.81 -10.77 -8.68
CA LYS A 39 21.94 -12.23 -8.54
C LYS A 39 21.14 -12.74 -7.33
N ALA A 40 21.22 -12.10 -6.17
CA ALA A 40 20.46 -12.49 -4.98
C ALA A 40 18.93 -12.43 -5.24
N VAL A 41 18.45 -11.35 -5.87
CA VAL A 41 17.06 -11.21 -6.30
C VAL A 41 16.64 -12.34 -7.24
N ARG A 42 17.48 -12.70 -8.23
CA ARG A 42 17.22 -13.84 -9.12
C ARG A 42 17.08 -15.15 -8.35
N ASP A 43 18.03 -15.42 -7.46
CA ASP A 43 18.08 -16.69 -6.73
C ASP A 43 16.84 -16.83 -5.83
N ASP A 44 16.37 -15.74 -5.21
CA ASP A 44 15.14 -15.74 -4.40
C ASP A 44 13.90 -15.98 -5.26
N ILE A 45 13.76 -15.28 -6.38
CA ILE A 45 12.62 -15.49 -7.30
C ILE A 45 12.62 -16.91 -7.81
N HIS A 46 13.76 -17.40 -8.30
CA HIS A 46 13.87 -18.75 -8.81
C HIS A 46 13.44 -19.81 -7.77
N LYS A 47 13.76 -19.57 -6.50
CA LYS A 47 13.50 -20.52 -5.42
C LYS A 47 12.10 -20.40 -4.83
N TYR A 48 11.57 -19.19 -4.70
CA TYR A 48 10.42 -18.93 -3.84
C TYR A 48 9.17 -18.43 -4.58
N TYR A 49 9.28 -17.94 -5.81
CA TYR A 49 8.12 -17.46 -6.55
C TYR A 49 7.09 -18.59 -6.74
N TYR A 50 5.82 -18.30 -6.50
CA TYR A 50 4.75 -19.32 -6.46
C TYR A 50 4.50 -20.03 -7.79
N ASP A 51 4.64 -19.32 -8.92
CA ASP A 51 4.49 -19.92 -10.25
C ASP A 51 5.85 -20.36 -10.79
N ALA A 52 6.04 -21.67 -10.94
CA ALA A 52 7.29 -22.24 -11.44
C ALA A 52 7.60 -21.86 -12.90
N ALA A 53 6.58 -21.44 -13.66
CA ALA A 53 6.72 -20.97 -15.04
C ALA A 53 6.94 -19.46 -15.14
N PHE A 54 6.98 -18.73 -14.00
CA PHE A 54 7.18 -17.29 -13.93
C PHE A 54 6.24 -16.50 -14.86
N HIS A 55 4.98 -16.89 -14.96
CA HIS A 55 4.02 -16.33 -15.91
C HIS A 55 4.50 -16.38 -17.39
N GLY A 56 5.35 -17.34 -17.72
CA GLY A 56 5.95 -17.47 -19.06
C GLY A 56 7.14 -16.56 -19.33
N ILE A 57 7.68 -15.90 -18.29
CA ILE A 57 8.87 -15.06 -18.40
C ILE A 57 10.11 -15.95 -18.44
N ASP A 58 10.99 -15.74 -19.43
CA ASP A 58 12.35 -16.27 -19.42
C ASP A 58 13.19 -15.47 -18.42
N LEU A 59 13.20 -15.96 -17.17
CA LEU A 59 13.88 -15.27 -16.07
C LEU A 59 15.37 -15.07 -16.34
N ASP A 60 16.05 -16.08 -16.90
CA ASP A 60 17.50 -16.00 -17.14
C ASP A 60 17.83 -14.98 -18.23
N ALA A 61 17.09 -14.96 -19.33
CA ALA A 61 17.28 -13.96 -20.38
C ALA A 61 17.02 -12.53 -19.86
N ARG A 62 15.98 -12.36 -19.02
CA ARG A 62 15.66 -11.05 -18.41
C ARG A 62 16.72 -10.60 -17.42
N MET A 63 17.26 -11.52 -16.63
CA MET A 63 18.36 -11.23 -15.70
C MET A 63 19.63 -10.84 -16.43
N GLN A 64 19.96 -11.52 -17.52
CA GLN A 64 21.11 -11.16 -18.36
C GLN A 64 20.93 -9.77 -18.98
N PHE A 65 19.76 -9.45 -19.49
CA PHE A 65 19.45 -8.13 -20.03
C PHE A 65 19.58 -7.04 -18.96
N ALA A 66 19.07 -7.28 -17.75
CA ALA A 66 19.21 -6.34 -16.63
C ALA A 66 20.69 -6.16 -16.23
N ALA A 67 21.49 -7.22 -16.20
CA ALA A 67 22.92 -7.14 -15.90
C ALA A 67 23.67 -6.26 -16.91
N GLU A 68 23.41 -6.40 -18.22
CA GLU A 68 24.02 -5.54 -19.24
C GLU A 68 23.64 -4.05 -19.07
N ARG A 69 22.40 -3.78 -18.71
CA ARG A 69 21.95 -2.40 -18.42
C ARG A 69 22.63 -1.84 -17.15
N ILE A 70 22.79 -2.65 -16.11
CA ILE A 70 23.49 -2.24 -14.87
C ILE A 70 24.95 -1.86 -15.16
N LYS A 71 25.65 -2.58 -16.04
CA LYS A 71 27.02 -2.23 -16.45
C LYS A 71 27.10 -0.83 -17.07
N GLN A 72 26.04 -0.38 -17.72
CA GLN A 72 25.95 0.94 -18.38
C GLN A 72 25.34 2.03 -17.48
N ALA A 73 24.75 1.68 -16.35
CA ALA A 73 24.11 2.61 -15.44
C ALA A 73 25.09 3.62 -14.88
N LYS A 74 24.64 4.88 -14.72
CA LYS A 74 25.44 6.00 -14.24
C LYS A 74 25.17 6.31 -12.77
N THR A 75 24.03 5.92 -12.24
CA THR A 75 23.58 6.25 -10.89
C THR A 75 22.96 5.06 -10.17
N ASN A 76 22.98 5.07 -8.84
CA ASN A 76 22.27 4.07 -8.03
C ASN A 76 20.75 4.04 -8.31
N GLY A 77 20.15 5.20 -8.59
CA GLY A 77 18.74 5.27 -8.96
C GLY A 77 18.42 4.52 -10.24
N GLU A 78 19.30 4.60 -11.25
CA GLU A 78 19.18 3.80 -12.49
C GLU A 78 19.28 2.30 -12.20
N VAL A 79 20.27 1.89 -11.39
CA VAL A 79 20.42 0.49 -10.98
C VAL A 79 19.16 -0.04 -10.30
N PHE A 80 18.67 0.67 -9.28
CA PHE A 80 17.48 0.25 -8.55
C PHE A 80 16.24 0.23 -9.44
N GLY A 81 16.15 1.20 -10.37
CA GLY A 81 15.09 1.22 -11.38
C GLY A 81 15.14 0.02 -12.33
N ILE A 82 16.33 -0.43 -12.75
CA ILE A 82 16.52 -1.60 -13.61
C ILE A 82 16.05 -2.88 -12.87
N ILE A 83 16.48 -3.07 -11.62
CA ILE A 83 16.07 -4.24 -10.81
C ILE A 83 14.56 -4.21 -10.56
N ALA A 84 14.01 -3.04 -10.18
CA ALA A 84 12.59 -2.90 -9.94
C ALA A 84 11.76 -3.16 -11.21
N GLN A 85 12.20 -2.64 -12.38
CA GLN A 85 11.53 -2.85 -13.65
C GLN A 85 11.41 -4.33 -14.01
N LEU A 86 12.49 -5.08 -13.80
CA LEU A 86 12.49 -6.53 -14.02
C LEU A 86 11.40 -7.23 -13.21
N LEU A 87 11.24 -6.86 -11.92
CA LEU A 87 10.23 -7.47 -11.05
C LEU A 87 8.80 -7.08 -11.43
N LEU A 88 8.60 -5.89 -11.98
CA LEU A 88 7.29 -5.46 -12.46
C LEU A 88 6.81 -6.25 -13.69
N GLU A 89 7.70 -6.95 -14.40
CA GLU A 89 7.31 -7.81 -15.51
C GLU A 89 6.49 -9.02 -15.07
N PHE A 90 6.62 -9.47 -13.80
CA PHE A 90 5.81 -10.53 -13.22
C PHE A 90 4.33 -10.16 -13.14
N ASN A 91 4.00 -8.88 -13.21
CA ASN A 91 2.64 -8.36 -13.19
C ASN A 91 1.84 -8.85 -11.98
N ASP A 92 2.51 -9.00 -10.85
CA ASP A 92 1.88 -9.16 -9.54
C ASP A 92 2.20 -7.98 -8.61
N SER A 93 1.37 -7.78 -7.60
CA SER A 93 1.44 -6.59 -6.75
C SER A 93 2.44 -6.69 -5.60
N HIS A 94 3.03 -7.86 -5.34
CA HIS A 94 3.80 -8.16 -4.15
C HIS A 94 5.25 -8.56 -4.43
N THR A 95 5.61 -8.85 -5.70
CA THR A 95 7.00 -9.09 -6.09
C THR A 95 7.67 -7.75 -6.40
N ILE A 96 8.37 -7.19 -5.40
CA ILE A 96 8.99 -5.87 -5.47
C ILE A 96 10.39 -5.87 -4.89
N PHE A 97 11.26 -5.03 -5.46
CA PHE A 97 12.60 -4.75 -4.94
C PHE A 97 12.56 -3.69 -3.86
N LEU A 98 13.22 -3.94 -2.73
CA LEU A 98 13.42 -2.99 -1.64
C LEU A 98 14.86 -2.49 -1.68
N PRO A 99 15.10 -1.32 -2.27
CA PRO A 99 16.45 -0.81 -2.44
C PRO A 99 17.06 -0.40 -1.10
N PRO A 100 18.39 -0.28 -1.04
CA PRO A 100 19.10 0.22 0.13
C PRO A 100 18.57 1.57 0.60
N GLN A 101 18.51 1.73 1.93
CA GLN A 101 18.16 3.02 2.52
C GLN A 101 19.18 4.10 2.17
N ARG A 102 18.71 5.32 2.05
CA ARG A 102 19.51 6.50 1.74
C ARG A 102 19.86 7.26 3.03
N SER A 103 21.00 7.94 3.01
CA SER A 103 21.42 8.82 4.10
C SER A 103 20.54 10.07 4.28
N ALA A 104 19.68 10.35 3.33
CA ALA A 104 18.69 11.42 3.41
C ALA A 104 17.33 10.94 2.92
N ARG A 105 16.26 11.44 3.56
CA ARG A 105 14.86 11.18 3.22
C ARG A 105 14.22 12.47 2.73
N LEU A 106 13.40 12.37 1.71
CA LEU A 106 12.63 13.50 1.19
C LEU A 106 11.20 13.48 1.74
N GLU A 107 10.76 14.58 2.32
CA GLU A 107 9.40 14.80 2.78
C GLU A 107 8.71 15.79 1.85
N TYR A 108 7.79 15.30 1.02
CA TYR A 108 7.11 16.11 0.02
C TYR A 108 6.03 17.02 0.61
N GLY A 109 5.50 16.68 1.78
CA GLY A 109 4.52 17.50 2.48
C GLY A 109 3.12 17.49 1.87
N TRP A 110 2.80 16.55 1.00
CA TRP A 110 1.46 16.35 0.45
C TRP A 110 1.19 14.87 0.15
N GLN A 111 -0.09 14.53 0.10
CA GLN A 111 -0.53 13.16 -0.19
C GLN A 111 -1.68 13.20 -1.19
N MET A 112 -1.73 12.23 -2.07
CA MET A 112 -2.79 12.07 -3.07
C MET A 112 -3.39 10.66 -3.00
N GLN A 113 -4.66 10.56 -3.42
CA GLN A 113 -5.40 9.30 -3.47
C GLN A 113 -6.35 9.30 -4.67
N THR A 114 -6.65 8.12 -5.19
CA THR A 114 -7.67 7.97 -6.24
C THR A 114 -9.03 7.72 -5.63
N PHE A 115 -10.05 8.38 -6.16
CA PHE A 115 -11.47 8.13 -5.91
C PHE A 115 -12.15 7.91 -7.26
N GLY A 116 -12.75 6.73 -7.45
CA GLY A 116 -13.15 6.31 -8.78
C GLY A 116 -11.96 6.26 -9.75
N ASN A 117 -11.98 7.07 -10.79
CA ASN A 117 -10.91 7.16 -11.79
C ASN A 117 -10.01 8.39 -11.62
N ASP A 118 -10.37 9.31 -10.76
CA ASP A 118 -9.68 10.58 -10.57
C ASP A 118 -8.76 10.56 -9.36
N CYS A 119 -7.66 11.31 -9.43
CA CYS A 119 -6.70 11.45 -8.34
C CYS A 119 -6.82 12.85 -7.72
N TYR A 120 -6.86 12.91 -6.38
CA TYR A 120 -7.01 14.15 -5.64
C TYR A 120 -5.96 14.27 -4.55
N ILE A 121 -5.61 15.50 -4.21
CA ILE A 121 -4.86 15.81 -2.99
C ILE A 121 -5.80 15.57 -1.80
N ILE A 122 -5.36 14.73 -0.85
CA ILE A 122 -6.13 14.41 0.36
C ILE A 122 -5.59 15.06 1.61
N ALA A 123 -4.30 15.42 1.61
CA ALA A 123 -3.67 16.09 2.74
C ALA A 123 -2.49 16.96 2.27
N VAL A 124 -2.32 18.12 2.92
CA VAL A 124 -1.17 19.01 2.76
C VAL A 124 -0.63 19.32 4.15
N LYS A 125 0.68 19.12 4.34
CA LYS A 125 1.34 19.29 5.65
C LYS A 125 1.51 20.78 5.95
N PRO A 126 1.13 21.25 7.14
CA PRO A 126 1.36 22.62 7.55
C PRO A 126 2.84 23.02 7.44
N LYS A 127 3.10 24.21 6.95
CA LYS A 127 4.45 24.80 6.75
C LYS A 127 5.30 24.02 5.74
N SER A 128 4.70 23.20 4.87
CA SER A 128 5.37 22.60 3.72
C SER A 128 5.43 23.58 2.54
N ASP A 129 6.35 23.33 1.59
CA ASP A 129 6.41 24.08 0.35
C ASP A 129 5.11 23.95 -0.46
N ALA A 130 4.48 22.77 -0.40
CA ALA A 130 3.18 22.54 -1.01
C ALA A 130 2.08 23.46 -0.46
N GLU A 131 2.01 23.67 0.86
CA GLU A 131 1.07 24.63 1.46
C GLU A 131 1.37 26.06 1.03
N VAL A 132 2.66 26.48 1.10
CA VAL A 132 3.10 27.84 0.72
C VAL A 132 2.74 28.15 -0.74
N LYS A 133 2.88 27.16 -1.63
CA LYS A 133 2.53 27.28 -3.06
C LYS A 133 1.04 27.10 -3.35
N GLY A 134 0.22 26.96 -2.29
CA GLY A 134 -1.23 26.97 -2.39
C GLY A 134 -1.86 25.65 -2.86
N LEU A 135 -1.15 24.53 -2.73
CA LEU A 135 -1.77 23.20 -2.89
C LEU A 135 -2.75 22.94 -1.75
N LYS A 136 -3.91 22.37 -2.05
CA LYS A 136 -4.98 22.16 -1.06
C LYS A 136 -5.61 20.78 -1.20
N PRO A 137 -6.13 20.19 -0.11
CA PRO A 137 -7.02 19.03 -0.22
C PRO A 137 -8.19 19.36 -1.17
N GLY A 138 -8.63 18.38 -1.97
CA GLY A 138 -9.65 18.55 -2.98
C GLY A 138 -9.13 19.06 -4.33
N ASP A 139 -7.86 19.44 -4.45
CA ASP A 139 -7.27 19.72 -5.77
C ASP A 139 -7.16 18.40 -6.55
N LYS A 140 -7.76 18.36 -7.76
CA LYS A 140 -7.62 17.23 -8.69
C LYS A 140 -6.22 17.24 -9.29
N VAL A 141 -5.51 16.12 -9.19
CA VAL A 141 -4.16 15.97 -9.75
C VAL A 141 -4.28 15.51 -11.20
N LEU A 142 -3.90 16.39 -12.11
CA LEU A 142 -3.94 16.12 -13.56
C LEU A 142 -2.66 15.43 -14.02
N LYS A 143 -1.48 15.90 -13.52
CA LYS A 143 -0.17 15.32 -13.86
C LYS A 143 0.81 15.48 -12.70
N VAL A 144 1.71 14.52 -12.59
CA VAL A 144 2.92 14.57 -11.75
C VAL A 144 4.11 14.27 -12.67
N ASP A 145 5.05 15.22 -12.79
CA ASP A 145 6.18 15.17 -13.73
C ASP A 145 5.75 14.75 -15.16
N GLY A 146 4.62 15.31 -15.63
CA GLY A 146 4.10 15.11 -16.98
C GLY A 146 3.20 13.88 -17.17
N ILE A 147 3.08 12.97 -16.18
CA ILE A 147 2.29 11.74 -16.26
C ILE A 147 1.01 11.88 -15.42
N ALA A 148 -0.14 11.49 -15.97
CA ALA A 148 -1.42 11.51 -15.27
C ALA A 148 -1.47 10.34 -14.24
N PRO A 149 -1.62 10.64 -12.93
CA PRO A 149 -1.83 9.60 -11.94
C PRO A 149 -3.24 9.01 -12.08
N ASN A 150 -3.33 7.71 -11.90
CA ASN A 150 -4.59 6.98 -11.92
C ASN A 150 -4.50 5.76 -10.99
N ARG A 151 -5.60 5.03 -10.85
CA ARG A 151 -5.69 3.86 -9.97
C ARG A 151 -4.59 2.80 -10.22
N ASN A 152 -4.19 2.62 -11.47
CA ASN A 152 -3.25 1.56 -11.83
C ASN A 152 -1.79 1.96 -11.62
N ASN A 153 -1.46 3.27 -11.61
CA ASN A 153 -0.09 3.74 -11.54
C ASN A 153 0.24 4.55 -10.27
N LEU A 154 -0.75 4.93 -9.44
CA LEU A 154 -0.52 5.77 -8.27
C LEU A 154 0.51 5.17 -7.30
N TRP A 155 0.45 3.85 -7.05
CA TRP A 155 1.39 3.14 -6.20
C TRP A 155 2.84 3.27 -6.69
N PHE A 156 3.02 3.31 -8.02
CA PHE A 156 4.33 3.44 -8.64
C PHE A 156 4.95 4.82 -8.38
N TYR A 157 4.15 5.90 -8.33
CA TYR A 157 4.67 7.22 -7.93
C TYR A 157 5.25 7.19 -6.53
N TYR A 158 4.53 6.57 -5.58
CA TYR A 158 5.04 6.43 -4.23
C TYR A 158 6.31 5.58 -4.17
N TYR A 159 6.37 4.50 -4.93
CA TYR A 159 7.55 3.66 -5.01
C TYR A 159 8.73 4.40 -5.66
N LEU A 160 8.50 5.09 -6.76
CA LEU A 160 9.52 5.85 -7.47
C LEU A 160 10.13 6.95 -6.59
N TYR A 161 9.27 7.82 -6.04
CA TYR A 161 9.74 9.01 -5.31
C TYR A 161 10.22 8.73 -3.89
N ASN A 162 9.75 7.67 -3.24
CA ASN A 162 10.19 7.36 -1.88
C ASN A 162 11.32 6.32 -1.83
N ALA A 163 11.42 5.43 -2.82
CA ALA A 163 12.37 4.33 -2.79
C ALA A 163 13.39 4.35 -3.92
N LEU A 164 12.94 4.31 -5.19
CA LEU A 164 13.84 4.09 -6.33
C LEU A 164 14.67 5.31 -6.71
N ALA A 165 14.03 6.45 -6.94
CA ALA A 165 14.66 7.67 -7.44
C ALA A 165 14.00 8.93 -6.83
N PRO A 166 14.21 9.20 -5.53
CA PRO A 166 13.69 10.39 -4.87
C PRO A 166 14.22 11.65 -5.56
N ARG A 167 13.32 12.60 -5.81
CA ARG A 167 13.62 13.89 -6.43
C ARG A 167 13.35 15.02 -5.45
N PRO A 168 14.29 15.97 -5.27
CA PRO A 168 14.09 17.09 -4.37
C PRO A 168 12.95 18.01 -4.80
N THR A 169 12.63 18.00 -6.08
CA THR A 169 11.58 18.84 -6.69
C THR A 169 10.70 18.00 -7.58
N VAL A 170 9.38 18.20 -7.49
CA VAL A 170 8.35 17.51 -8.29
C VAL A 170 7.43 18.57 -8.92
N ASN A 171 7.14 18.42 -10.21
CA ASN A 171 6.19 19.28 -10.92
C ASN A 171 4.81 18.64 -10.90
N VAL A 172 3.82 19.35 -10.40
CA VAL A 172 2.43 18.90 -10.39
C VAL A 172 1.53 19.86 -11.18
N GLU A 173 0.62 19.30 -11.95
CA GLU A 173 -0.45 20.04 -12.60
C GLU A 173 -1.74 19.66 -11.88
N VAL A 174 -2.40 20.65 -11.28
CA VAL A 174 -3.60 20.47 -10.48
C VAL A 174 -4.71 21.39 -10.89
N GLN A 175 -5.95 21.02 -10.55
CA GLN A 175 -7.14 21.82 -10.77
C GLN A 175 -7.98 21.85 -9.49
N SER A 176 -8.17 23.05 -8.93
CA SER A 176 -9.11 23.27 -7.83
C SER A 176 -10.55 23.28 -8.36
N PRO A 177 -11.55 22.92 -7.52
CA PRO A 177 -12.95 23.03 -7.91
C PRO A 177 -13.30 24.41 -8.44
N GLY A 178 -13.89 24.46 -9.65
CA GLY A 178 -14.29 25.70 -10.31
C GLY A 178 -13.18 26.59 -10.87
N GLU A 179 -11.90 26.18 -10.75
CA GLU A 179 -10.75 26.95 -11.23
C GLU A 179 -10.12 26.34 -12.50
N GLN A 180 -9.29 27.12 -13.19
CA GLN A 180 -8.48 26.60 -14.29
C GLN A 180 -7.29 25.78 -13.78
N PRO A 181 -6.78 24.81 -14.57
CA PRO A 181 -5.57 24.09 -14.23
C PRO A 181 -4.37 25.02 -13.99
N ARG A 182 -3.57 24.69 -12.96
CA ARG A 182 -2.31 25.38 -12.64
C ARG A 182 -1.17 24.41 -12.45
N ARG A 183 0.04 24.87 -12.73
CA ARG A 183 1.28 24.12 -12.53
C ARG A 183 2.01 24.64 -11.31
N LEU A 184 2.46 23.71 -10.46
CA LEU A 184 3.24 23.98 -9.28
C LEU A 184 4.53 23.16 -9.35
N GLN A 185 5.64 23.80 -9.00
CA GLN A 185 6.91 23.11 -8.75
C GLN A 185 7.06 23.01 -7.23
N LEU A 186 7.00 21.80 -6.70
CA LEU A 186 6.97 21.54 -5.26
C LEU A 186 8.31 20.98 -4.81
N ASP A 187 8.92 21.63 -3.82
CA ASP A 187 10.19 21.23 -3.24
C ASP A 187 9.98 20.37 -2.01
N ALA A 188 10.69 19.24 -1.94
CA ALA A 188 10.68 18.37 -0.78
C ALA A 188 11.63 18.88 0.30
N LYS A 189 11.23 18.75 1.56
CA LYS A 189 12.12 18.98 2.69
C LYS A 189 13.09 17.79 2.83
N VAL A 190 14.38 18.08 2.81
CA VAL A 190 15.42 17.07 3.06
C VAL A 190 15.50 16.85 4.58
N LYS A 191 15.28 15.60 5.00
CA LYS A 191 15.49 15.16 6.38
C LYS A 191 16.71 14.24 6.43
N PRO A 192 17.55 14.30 7.48
CA PRO A 192 18.59 13.32 7.68
C PRO A 192 17.96 11.92 7.74
N GLY A 193 18.47 10.99 6.95
CA GLY A 193 18.20 9.57 7.14
C GLY A 193 18.95 9.06 8.38
N LYS A 194 18.59 7.90 8.86
CA LYS A 194 19.44 7.23 9.87
C LYS A 194 20.78 6.93 9.23
N LYS A 195 21.89 7.25 9.92
CA LYS A 195 23.25 6.93 9.43
C LYS A 195 23.34 5.44 9.23
N VAL A 196 23.80 5.02 8.06
CA VAL A 196 24.22 3.65 7.79
C VAL A 196 25.52 3.42 8.57
N PHE A 197 25.57 2.40 9.37
CA PHE A 197 26.28 2.20 10.60
C PHE A 197 27.73 1.74 10.50
N ASP A 198 28.48 2.05 11.54
CA ASP A 198 29.71 1.42 11.96
C ASP A 198 29.43 -0.03 12.44
N LEU A 199 30.26 -0.99 12.01
CA LEU A 199 30.15 -2.44 12.33
C LEU A 199 30.30 -2.76 13.83
N THR A 200 30.62 -1.78 14.66
CA THR A 200 30.76 -1.95 16.12
C THR A 200 29.43 -1.86 16.86
N ASP A 201 28.38 -1.34 16.24
CA ASP A 201 27.04 -1.39 16.80
C ASP A 201 26.29 -2.61 16.26
N THR A 202 25.76 -3.42 17.14
CA THR A 202 24.89 -4.56 16.80
C THR A 202 23.73 -4.02 15.98
N ILE A 203 23.86 -4.14 14.67
CA ILE A 203 22.83 -3.66 13.73
C ILE A 203 21.60 -4.54 13.95
N ASP A 204 20.66 -3.99 14.64
CA ASP A 204 19.38 -4.59 14.82
C ASP A 204 18.62 -4.50 13.48
N LEU A 205 18.76 -5.56 12.64
CA LEU A 205 17.91 -5.77 11.46
C LEU A 205 16.44 -5.59 11.84
N ASN A 206 16.08 -5.96 13.07
CA ASN A 206 14.76 -5.71 13.64
C ASN A 206 14.49 -4.20 13.83
N ALA A 207 15.50 -3.34 13.94
CA ALA A 207 15.25 -1.89 13.97
C ALA A 207 14.87 -1.34 12.57
N TYR A 208 15.48 -1.87 11.49
CA TYR A 208 15.08 -1.53 10.12
C TYR A 208 13.63 -1.98 9.86
N TRP A 209 13.31 -3.20 10.24
CA TRP A 209 11.98 -3.76 10.08
C TRP A 209 10.98 -3.11 11.02
N ARG A 210 11.38 -2.78 12.26
CA ARG A 210 10.55 -1.99 13.18
C ARG A 210 10.26 -0.60 12.63
N ASP A 211 11.22 0.07 11.99
CA ASP A 211 10.97 1.37 11.35
C ASP A 211 9.99 1.25 10.17
N LEU A 212 10.09 0.17 9.38
CA LEU A 212 9.13 -0.14 8.33
C LEU A 212 7.77 -0.52 8.93
N GLU A 213 7.77 -1.34 9.99
CA GLU A 213 6.57 -1.70 10.74
C GLU A 213 6.01 -0.52 11.53
N ASP A 214 6.85 0.34 12.15
CA ASP A 214 6.41 1.57 12.79
C ASP A 214 5.84 2.55 11.78
N GLU A 215 6.33 2.53 10.54
CA GLU A 215 5.67 3.22 9.43
C GLU A 215 4.30 2.63 9.11
N LEU A 216 4.12 1.34 9.26
CA LEU A 216 2.83 0.66 9.13
C LEU A 216 1.96 0.83 10.39
N ARG A 217 2.56 0.82 11.58
CA ARG A 217 1.88 0.98 12.89
C ARG A 217 1.49 2.42 13.25
N MET A 218 1.85 3.43 12.47
CA MET A 218 1.45 4.82 12.74
C MET A 218 -0.06 5.07 12.67
N ASN A 219 -0.81 4.02 12.43
CA ASN A 219 -2.25 4.04 12.48
C ASN A 219 -2.72 3.36 13.76
N GLU A 220 -2.98 4.11 14.80
CA GLU A 220 -3.58 3.57 16.02
C GLU A 220 -4.97 3.02 15.72
N HIS A 221 -5.28 1.85 16.31
CA HIS A 221 -6.61 1.27 16.29
C HIS A 221 -7.55 2.10 17.16
N HIS A 222 -8.50 2.77 16.55
CA HIS A 222 -9.46 3.60 17.27
C HIS A 222 -10.87 3.04 17.16
N SER A 223 -11.62 3.11 18.26
CA SER A 223 -13.07 2.89 18.26
C SER A 223 -13.78 4.16 18.65
N TYR A 224 -14.85 4.48 17.92
CA TYR A 224 -15.68 5.64 18.18
C TYR A 224 -17.13 5.20 18.35
N GLU A 225 -17.72 5.54 19.49
CA GLU A 225 -19.13 5.32 19.76
C GLU A 225 -19.95 6.47 19.15
N VAL A 226 -20.68 6.17 18.08
CA VAL A 226 -21.57 7.16 17.45
C VAL A 226 -22.79 7.44 18.35
N ASN A 227 -23.39 6.35 18.85
CA ASN A 227 -24.48 6.37 19.81
C ASN A 227 -24.58 4.99 20.50
N LYS A 228 -25.59 4.78 21.35
CA LYS A 228 -25.78 3.52 22.08
C LYS A 228 -25.95 2.26 21.19
N ASP A 229 -26.25 2.43 19.91
CA ASP A 229 -26.53 1.33 18.98
C ASP A 229 -25.44 1.13 17.92
N VAL A 230 -24.55 2.12 17.70
CA VAL A 230 -23.57 2.11 16.60
C VAL A 230 -22.16 2.43 17.10
N VAL A 231 -21.23 1.55 16.80
CA VAL A 231 -19.79 1.75 17.03
C VAL A 231 -19.02 1.64 15.72
N VAL A 232 -18.02 2.50 15.54
CA VAL A 232 -17.06 2.45 14.42
C VAL A 232 -15.73 1.98 14.96
N TRP A 233 -15.17 0.94 14.35
CA TRP A 233 -13.81 0.50 14.59
C TRP A 233 -12.93 0.82 13.37
N ARG A 234 -12.02 1.78 13.53
CA ARG A 234 -10.97 2.03 12.57
C ARG A 234 -9.91 0.94 12.71
N LEU A 235 -9.82 0.07 11.71
CA LEU A 235 -8.82 -1.00 11.61
C LEU A 235 -7.78 -0.57 10.55
N PRO A 236 -6.66 0.01 10.94
CA PRO A 236 -5.69 0.58 9.99
C PRO A 236 -4.78 -0.45 9.34
N ALA A 237 -4.54 -1.58 10.01
CA ALA A 237 -3.78 -2.72 9.53
C ALA A 237 -4.26 -4.00 10.21
N PHE A 238 -3.99 -5.16 9.61
CA PHE A 238 -4.21 -6.47 10.21
C PHE A 238 -2.94 -6.89 10.98
N ASP A 239 -2.67 -6.22 12.10
CA ASP A 239 -1.45 -6.36 12.92
C ASP A 239 -1.72 -6.69 14.40
N LEU A 240 -2.98 -6.94 14.76
CA LEU A 240 -3.39 -7.36 16.10
C LEU A 240 -3.19 -8.86 16.30
N ASP A 241 -2.87 -9.24 17.52
CA ASP A 241 -2.92 -10.64 17.92
C ASP A 241 -4.39 -11.12 18.12
N GLU A 242 -4.58 -12.43 18.30
CA GLU A 242 -5.93 -13.00 18.42
C GLU A 242 -6.69 -12.44 19.63
N ARG A 243 -6.00 -12.23 20.76
CA ARG A 243 -6.61 -11.69 21.98
C ARG A 243 -7.05 -10.23 21.79
N GLU A 244 -6.23 -9.43 21.14
CA GLU A 244 -6.55 -8.03 20.85
C GLU A 244 -7.77 -7.89 19.94
N VAL A 245 -7.88 -8.76 18.92
CA VAL A 245 -9.07 -8.85 18.07
C VAL A 245 -10.30 -9.20 18.90
N ASP A 246 -10.21 -10.22 19.77
CA ASP A 246 -11.29 -10.65 20.64
C ASP A 246 -11.76 -9.52 21.55
N GLU A 247 -10.84 -8.84 22.23
CA GLU A 247 -11.15 -7.73 23.13
C GLU A 247 -11.88 -6.58 22.41
N ARG A 248 -11.53 -6.32 21.15
CA ARG A 248 -12.22 -5.30 20.33
C ARG A 248 -13.65 -5.72 20.00
N ILE A 249 -13.81 -6.96 19.58
CA ILE A 249 -15.15 -7.51 19.26
C ILE A 249 -16.02 -7.64 20.51
N ASP A 250 -15.46 -8.08 21.64
CA ASP A 250 -16.19 -8.17 22.90
C ASP A 250 -16.74 -6.80 23.36
N LYS A 251 -15.96 -5.72 23.14
CA LYS A 251 -16.44 -4.34 23.36
C LYS A 251 -17.53 -3.94 22.37
N ALA A 252 -17.50 -4.46 21.13
CA ALA A 252 -18.48 -4.14 20.10
C ALA A 252 -19.82 -4.87 20.31
N LYS A 253 -19.86 -6.01 21.03
CA LYS A 253 -21.08 -6.82 21.23
C LYS A 253 -22.24 -6.07 21.90
N LYS A 254 -21.98 -5.01 22.64
CA LYS A 254 -23.03 -4.20 23.27
C LYS A 254 -23.80 -3.31 22.27
N TYR A 255 -23.29 -3.15 21.03
CA TYR A 255 -23.92 -2.35 19.98
C TYR A 255 -24.71 -3.22 19.01
N LYS A 256 -25.73 -2.64 18.38
CA LYS A 256 -26.50 -3.32 17.34
C LYS A 256 -25.78 -3.37 16.01
N THR A 257 -24.93 -2.37 15.71
CA THR A 257 -24.18 -2.26 14.47
C THR A 257 -22.72 -1.96 14.75
N LEU A 258 -21.85 -2.76 14.12
CA LEU A 258 -20.41 -2.53 14.04
C LEU A 258 -20.05 -2.06 12.62
N ILE A 259 -19.43 -0.89 12.53
CA ILE A 259 -18.83 -0.38 11.30
C ILE A 259 -17.33 -0.63 11.39
N ILE A 260 -16.77 -1.45 10.50
CA ILE A 260 -15.33 -1.67 10.40
C ILE A 260 -14.79 -0.80 9.25
N ASP A 261 -13.97 0.19 9.59
CA ASP A 261 -13.36 1.08 8.59
C ASP A 261 -11.98 0.56 8.17
N LEU A 262 -11.93 -0.06 6.98
CA LEU A 262 -10.74 -0.58 6.32
C LEU A 262 -10.15 0.39 5.27
N ARG A 263 -10.64 1.60 5.19
CA ARG A 263 -10.10 2.58 4.25
C ARG A 263 -8.63 2.86 4.58
N ARG A 264 -7.77 2.88 3.56
CA ARG A 264 -6.31 3.03 3.68
C ARG A 264 -5.61 1.92 4.48
N ASN A 265 -6.27 0.77 4.66
CA ASN A 265 -5.68 -0.41 5.27
C ASN A 265 -5.02 -1.28 4.18
N SER A 266 -3.71 -1.36 4.18
CA SER A 266 -2.93 -2.12 3.19
C SER A 266 -2.89 -3.63 3.45
N GLY A 267 -3.65 -4.13 4.42
CA GLY A 267 -3.68 -5.55 4.79
C GLY A 267 -2.86 -5.85 6.04
N GLY A 268 -2.20 -7.00 6.07
CA GLY A 268 -1.37 -7.45 7.19
C GLY A 268 -1.42 -8.97 7.40
N ALA A 269 -1.37 -9.41 8.65
CA ALA A 269 -1.23 -10.81 9.02
C ALA A 269 -2.46 -11.66 8.72
N GLU A 270 -2.22 -12.87 8.19
CA GLU A 270 -3.27 -13.86 7.93
C GLU A 270 -3.99 -14.28 9.22
N ASP A 271 -3.27 -14.41 10.34
CA ASP A 271 -3.86 -14.82 11.62
C ASP A 271 -4.83 -13.77 12.16
N THR A 272 -4.51 -12.48 12.06
CA THR A 272 -5.44 -11.38 12.38
C THR A 272 -6.70 -11.45 11.51
N LEU A 273 -6.54 -11.67 10.18
CA LEU A 273 -7.67 -11.84 9.27
C LEU A 273 -8.56 -13.02 9.68
N ARG A 274 -7.97 -14.19 9.88
CA ARG A 274 -8.70 -15.41 10.28
C ARG A 274 -9.43 -15.22 11.61
N ARG A 275 -8.79 -14.55 12.57
CA ARG A 275 -9.40 -14.28 13.87
C ARG A 275 -10.57 -13.29 13.74
N LEU A 276 -10.42 -12.22 12.94
CA LEU A 276 -11.52 -11.27 12.71
C LEU A 276 -12.71 -11.94 12.01
N VAL A 277 -12.46 -12.77 10.99
CA VAL A 277 -13.50 -13.58 10.34
C VAL A 277 -14.20 -14.45 11.35
N GLY A 278 -13.49 -15.22 12.16
CA GLY A 278 -14.08 -16.07 13.20
C GLY A 278 -14.89 -15.32 14.28
N ASN A 279 -14.63 -14.02 14.43
CA ASN A 279 -15.34 -13.16 15.39
C ASN A 279 -16.63 -12.54 14.84
N VAL A 280 -16.81 -12.50 13.51
CA VAL A 280 -17.99 -11.84 12.91
C VAL A 280 -18.91 -12.79 12.14
N PHE A 281 -18.47 -14.05 11.93
CA PHE A 281 -19.31 -15.11 11.34
C PHE A 281 -19.71 -16.13 12.41
N ASP A 282 -20.91 -16.68 12.29
CA ASP A 282 -21.48 -17.64 13.24
C ASP A 282 -21.17 -19.10 12.91
N HIS A 283 -20.42 -19.34 11.84
CA HIS A 283 -19.98 -20.65 11.35
C HIS A 283 -18.53 -20.59 10.86
N ASP A 284 -17.91 -21.75 10.70
CA ASP A 284 -16.57 -21.86 10.12
C ASP A 284 -16.61 -21.43 8.64
N VAL A 285 -15.71 -20.53 8.24
CA VAL A 285 -15.68 -19.94 6.89
C VAL A 285 -14.51 -20.49 6.10
N THR A 286 -14.79 -20.98 4.89
CA THR A 286 -13.75 -21.25 3.89
C THR A 286 -13.44 -19.96 3.16
N ILE A 287 -12.28 -19.34 3.51
CA ILE A 287 -11.83 -18.10 2.86
C ILE A 287 -11.50 -18.35 1.40
N GLY A 288 -10.79 -19.43 1.12
CA GLY A 288 -10.38 -19.80 -0.24
C GLY A 288 -9.29 -20.87 -0.23
N LYS A 289 -8.46 -20.85 -1.27
CA LYS A 289 -7.30 -21.75 -1.45
C LYS A 289 -6.05 -20.95 -1.74
N MET A 290 -5.00 -21.19 -0.98
CA MET A 290 -3.67 -20.66 -1.25
C MET A 290 -2.98 -21.55 -2.29
N GLN A 291 -2.75 -21.03 -3.47
CA GLN A 291 -2.01 -21.69 -4.55
C GLN A 291 -0.52 -21.40 -4.36
N LEU A 292 0.21 -22.38 -3.80
CA LEU A 292 1.65 -22.32 -3.64
C LEU A 292 2.35 -23.00 -4.84
N ARG A 293 3.66 -22.87 -4.92
CA ARG A 293 4.47 -23.43 -6.01
C ARG A 293 4.26 -24.92 -6.28
N LYS A 294 4.04 -25.74 -5.25
CA LYS A 294 3.96 -27.21 -5.34
C LYS A 294 2.65 -27.80 -4.84
N GLU A 295 1.83 -27.03 -4.19
CA GLU A 295 0.62 -27.50 -3.52
C GLU A 295 -0.43 -26.40 -3.43
N SER A 296 -1.66 -26.80 -3.19
CA SER A 296 -2.76 -25.89 -2.87
C SER A 296 -3.29 -26.25 -1.48
N LYS A 297 -3.44 -25.22 -0.61
CA LYS A 297 -3.91 -25.39 0.76
C LYS A 297 -5.20 -24.61 0.99
N PRO A 298 -6.21 -25.20 1.65
CA PRO A 298 -7.37 -24.44 2.05
C PRO A 298 -6.99 -23.41 3.11
N LEU A 299 -7.55 -22.21 2.97
CA LEU A 299 -7.49 -21.15 3.98
C LEU A 299 -8.84 -21.11 4.68
N LEU A 300 -8.85 -21.39 5.98
CA LEU A 300 -10.05 -21.54 6.80
C LEU A 300 -9.98 -20.60 7.99
N ALA A 301 -11.12 -20.03 8.36
CA ALA A 301 -11.31 -19.33 9.62
C ALA A 301 -12.33 -20.09 10.48
N LYS A 302 -11.97 -20.36 11.74
CA LYS A 302 -12.86 -20.98 12.72
C LYS A 302 -13.68 -19.92 13.44
N THR A 303 -14.97 -20.15 13.54
CA THR A 303 -15.88 -19.25 14.27
C THR A 303 -15.63 -19.31 15.78
N ARG A 304 -15.88 -18.18 16.46
CA ARG A 304 -16.02 -18.13 17.93
C ARG A 304 -17.42 -18.49 18.41
N GLY A 305 -18.34 -18.82 17.50
CA GLY A 305 -19.72 -19.18 17.83
C GLY A 305 -20.46 -18.06 18.56
N ASP A 306 -20.92 -18.36 19.79
CA ASP A 306 -21.69 -17.41 20.60
C ASP A 306 -20.84 -16.23 21.13
N ASP A 307 -19.55 -16.36 21.16
CA ASP A 307 -18.62 -15.29 21.56
C ASP A 307 -18.35 -14.28 20.43
N GLY A 308 -18.80 -14.53 19.21
CA GLY A 308 -18.69 -13.62 18.07
C GLY A 308 -19.70 -12.46 18.10
N PHE A 309 -19.48 -11.46 17.24
CA PHE A 309 -20.42 -10.36 17.02
C PHE A 309 -21.55 -10.78 16.08
N LYS A 310 -22.80 -10.71 16.56
CA LYS A 310 -23.99 -11.14 15.81
C LYS A 310 -24.85 -9.99 15.26
N GLY A 311 -24.49 -8.75 15.58
CA GLY A 311 -25.21 -7.57 15.11
C GLY A 311 -24.97 -7.26 13.63
N ASN A 312 -25.49 -6.13 13.16
CA ASN A 312 -25.30 -5.66 11.79
C ASN A 312 -23.84 -5.28 11.55
N LEU A 313 -23.29 -5.70 10.40
CA LEU A 313 -21.93 -5.40 9.99
C LEU A 313 -21.91 -4.51 8.75
N ILE A 314 -21.15 -3.42 8.83
CA ILE A 314 -20.87 -2.53 7.69
C ILE A 314 -19.36 -2.41 7.56
N VAL A 315 -18.84 -2.52 6.34
CA VAL A 315 -17.40 -2.44 6.07
C VAL A 315 -17.12 -1.29 5.12
N LEU A 316 -16.23 -0.38 5.51
CA LEU A 316 -15.82 0.73 4.64
C LEU A 316 -14.50 0.40 3.95
N VAL A 317 -14.45 0.59 2.65
CA VAL A 317 -13.26 0.34 1.82
C VAL A 317 -12.97 1.52 0.89
N ASP A 318 -11.71 1.61 0.46
CA ASP A 318 -11.28 2.59 -0.54
C ASP A 318 -10.19 2.04 -1.47
N SER A 319 -9.70 2.88 -2.38
CA SER A 319 -8.67 2.52 -3.36
C SER A 319 -7.32 2.08 -2.76
N ASN A 320 -7.10 2.31 -1.46
CA ASN A 320 -5.91 1.90 -0.72
C ASN A 320 -6.17 0.69 0.21
N SER A 321 -7.42 0.20 0.28
CA SER A 321 -7.71 -1.08 0.93
C SER A 321 -7.11 -2.21 0.12
N ALA A 322 -6.18 -2.99 0.71
CA ALA A 322 -5.43 -4.01 -0.02
C ALA A 322 -5.31 -5.32 0.80
N SER A 323 -5.00 -6.43 0.13
CA SER A 323 -4.64 -7.71 0.74
C SER A 323 -5.72 -8.23 1.71
N ALA A 324 -5.40 -8.46 2.99
CA ALA A 324 -6.34 -8.95 4.00
C ALA A 324 -7.64 -8.12 4.08
N SER A 325 -7.57 -6.80 3.85
CA SER A 325 -8.75 -5.92 3.78
C SER A 325 -9.70 -6.30 2.66
N GLU A 326 -9.16 -6.64 1.50
CA GLU A 326 -9.93 -7.05 0.33
C GLU A 326 -10.56 -8.42 0.53
N VAL A 327 -9.77 -9.35 1.09
CA VAL A 327 -10.23 -10.69 1.44
C VAL A 327 -11.39 -10.61 2.43
N PHE A 328 -11.26 -9.82 3.50
CA PHE A 328 -12.32 -9.63 4.48
C PHE A 328 -13.58 -9.01 3.86
N ALA A 329 -13.44 -7.93 3.09
CA ALA A 329 -14.58 -7.28 2.43
C ALA A 329 -15.29 -8.24 1.46
N ARG A 330 -14.52 -9.04 0.69
CA ARG A 330 -15.09 -10.02 -0.23
C ARG A 330 -15.83 -11.14 0.50
N LEU A 331 -15.32 -11.63 1.63
CA LEU A 331 -16.01 -12.63 2.43
C LEU A 331 -17.33 -12.10 2.97
N VAL A 332 -17.36 -10.85 3.47
CA VAL A 332 -18.59 -10.21 3.94
C VAL A 332 -19.66 -10.20 2.84
N GLN A 333 -19.28 -9.97 1.58
CA GLN A 333 -20.20 -10.05 0.43
C GLN A 333 -20.61 -11.48 0.10
N LEU A 334 -19.66 -12.41 -0.01
CA LEU A 334 -19.92 -13.80 -0.42
C LEU A 334 -20.87 -14.51 0.57
N GLU A 335 -20.63 -14.31 1.87
CA GLU A 335 -21.41 -14.90 2.94
C GLU A 335 -22.66 -14.05 3.31
N LYS A 336 -22.88 -12.93 2.60
CA LYS A 336 -23.99 -11.98 2.87
C LYS A 336 -24.06 -11.54 4.35
N ARG A 337 -22.88 -11.41 4.99
CA ARG A 337 -22.78 -11.10 6.42
C ARG A 337 -23.06 -9.62 6.74
N GLY A 338 -22.87 -8.75 5.78
CA GLY A 338 -23.01 -7.31 5.95
C GLY A 338 -22.96 -6.57 4.63
N THR A 339 -22.79 -5.25 4.70
CA THR A 339 -22.72 -4.35 3.54
C THR A 339 -21.35 -3.72 3.44
N VAL A 340 -20.78 -3.73 2.24
CA VAL A 340 -19.48 -3.10 1.92
C VAL A 340 -19.74 -1.77 1.21
N LEU A 341 -19.23 -0.66 1.75
CA LEU A 341 -19.38 0.70 1.21
C LEU A 341 -18.07 1.34 0.86
N GLY A 342 -18.09 2.27 -0.08
CA GLY A 342 -16.97 3.14 -0.40
C GLY A 342 -16.54 3.11 -1.84
N ASP A 343 -15.24 2.95 -2.09
CA ASP A 343 -14.66 2.83 -3.42
C ASP A 343 -14.12 1.43 -3.67
N ARG A 344 -13.96 1.05 -4.93
CA ARG A 344 -13.31 -0.21 -5.31
C ARG A 344 -11.90 -0.29 -4.69
N THR A 345 -11.57 -1.43 -4.13
CA THR A 345 -10.30 -1.69 -3.47
C THR A 345 -9.11 -1.78 -4.44
N SER A 346 -7.92 -1.97 -3.91
CA SER A 346 -6.65 -1.87 -4.63
C SER A 346 -6.44 -2.96 -5.69
N GLY A 347 -6.95 -4.18 -5.46
CA GLY A 347 -6.63 -5.36 -6.30
C GLY A 347 -5.23 -5.89 -6.05
N LYS A 348 -4.78 -5.94 -4.80
CA LYS A 348 -3.45 -6.39 -4.39
C LYS A 348 -3.59 -7.45 -3.30
N VAL A 349 -3.71 -8.72 -3.68
CA VAL A 349 -4.16 -9.78 -2.77
C VAL A 349 -3.20 -10.97 -2.70
N MET A 350 -2.10 -10.92 -3.42
CA MET A 350 -1.10 -11.99 -3.37
C MET A 350 -0.47 -12.10 -1.97
N ARG A 351 -0.08 -13.30 -1.56
CA ARG A 351 0.76 -13.48 -0.39
C ARG A 351 2.23 -13.40 -0.81
N SER A 352 3.02 -12.69 -0.05
CA SER A 352 4.46 -12.59 -0.29
C SER A 352 5.28 -12.80 0.98
N ARG A 353 6.55 -13.08 0.80
CA ARG A 353 7.56 -13.07 1.85
C ARG A 353 8.70 -12.15 1.49
N LEU A 354 9.20 -11.51 2.52
CA LEU A 354 10.36 -10.66 2.42
C LEU A 354 11.64 -11.46 2.64
N TYR A 355 12.59 -11.28 1.73
CA TYR A 355 13.93 -11.85 1.80
C TYR A 355 14.93 -10.71 1.96
N PRO A 356 15.42 -10.47 3.18
CA PRO A 356 16.42 -9.44 3.45
C PRO A 356 17.80 -9.92 3.06
N HIS A 357 18.60 -9.01 2.53
CA HIS A 357 19.99 -9.22 2.14
C HIS A 357 20.89 -8.11 2.68
N GLN A 358 22.18 -8.42 2.78
CA GLN A 358 23.21 -7.45 3.10
C GLN A 358 24.42 -7.63 2.20
N ILE A 359 25.14 -6.54 1.92
CA ILE A 359 26.34 -6.54 1.11
C ILE A 359 27.36 -5.54 1.65
N GLY A 360 28.64 -5.90 1.66
CA GLY A 360 29.76 -5.10 2.13
C GLY A 360 30.44 -5.71 3.36
N LEU A 361 31.66 -5.25 3.65
CA LEU A 361 32.45 -5.67 4.82
C LEU A 361 32.62 -4.51 5.81
N GLU A 362 33.16 -3.39 5.36
CA GLU A 362 33.36 -2.18 6.20
C GLU A 362 32.10 -1.33 6.29
N THR A 363 31.39 -1.19 5.17
CA THR A 363 30.06 -0.55 5.12
C THR A 363 29.05 -1.56 4.64
N VAL A 364 28.17 -1.99 5.55
CA VAL A 364 27.11 -2.93 5.25
C VAL A 364 25.89 -2.18 4.72
N VAL A 365 25.39 -2.62 3.58
CA VAL A 365 24.23 -2.08 2.91
C VAL A 365 23.13 -3.13 2.92
N PHE A 366 21.97 -2.79 3.50
CA PHE A 366 20.80 -3.66 3.55
C PHE A 366 19.87 -3.37 2.39
N TYR A 367 19.33 -4.41 1.78
CA TYR A 367 18.31 -4.36 0.74
C TYR A 367 17.44 -5.63 0.85
N GLY A 368 16.42 -5.75 0.03
CA GLY A 368 15.60 -6.95 0.05
C GLY A 368 14.77 -7.12 -1.20
N VAL A 369 14.12 -8.25 -1.27
CA VAL A 369 13.08 -8.52 -2.25
C VAL A 369 11.87 -9.12 -1.56
N SER A 370 10.70 -8.58 -1.84
CA SER A 370 9.44 -9.25 -1.54
C SER A 370 9.14 -10.17 -2.71
N VAL A 371 8.90 -11.45 -2.46
CA VAL A 371 8.60 -12.44 -3.49
C VAL A 371 7.23 -13.04 -3.19
N THR A 372 6.35 -13.01 -4.17
CA THR A 372 5.04 -13.65 -4.09
C THR A 372 5.21 -15.16 -3.99
N ASP A 373 4.78 -15.75 -2.87
CA ASP A 373 4.89 -17.19 -2.60
C ASP A 373 3.55 -17.93 -2.72
N ALA A 374 2.43 -17.21 -2.84
CA ALA A 374 1.12 -17.80 -3.12
C ALA A 374 0.13 -16.80 -3.75
N ASP A 375 -0.76 -17.30 -4.60
CA ASP A 375 -2.00 -16.64 -5.01
C ASP A 375 -3.16 -17.13 -4.14
N LEU A 376 -4.04 -16.21 -3.75
CA LEU A 376 -5.27 -16.55 -3.04
C LEU A 376 -6.46 -16.59 -4.00
N VAL A 377 -6.95 -17.81 -4.27
CA VAL A 377 -8.21 -18.01 -4.96
C VAL A 377 -9.33 -18.10 -3.93
N MET A 378 -10.25 -17.14 -3.97
CA MET A 378 -11.38 -17.05 -3.02
C MET A 378 -12.33 -18.24 -3.13
N SER A 379 -13.25 -18.39 -2.17
CA SER A 379 -14.23 -19.50 -2.15
C SER A 379 -15.14 -19.54 -3.39
N ASP A 380 -15.33 -18.42 -4.10
CA ASP A 380 -16.05 -18.34 -5.38
C ASP A 380 -15.21 -18.73 -6.60
N GLY A 381 -13.98 -19.18 -6.40
CA GLY A 381 -13.07 -19.60 -7.47
C GLY A 381 -12.34 -18.45 -8.17
N LYS A 382 -12.40 -17.21 -7.68
CA LYS A 382 -11.77 -16.03 -8.29
C LYS A 382 -10.59 -15.53 -7.47
N SER A 383 -9.52 -15.11 -8.15
CA SER A 383 -8.50 -14.28 -7.56
C SER A 383 -8.94 -12.82 -7.60
N LEU A 384 -8.62 -12.06 -6.55
CA LEU A 384 -8.87 -10.63 -6.49
C LEU A 384 -7.70 -9.80 -7.04
N GLU A 385 -6.58 -10.44 -7.34
CA GLU A 385 -5.39 -9.78 -7.87
C GLU A 385 -5.68 -9.05 -9.19
N GLY A 386 -5.33 -7.77 -9.26
CA GLY A 386 -5.61 -6.88 -10.38
C GLY A 386 -7.08 -6.45 -10.53
N LEU A 387 -8.03 -7.05 -9.78
CA LEU A 387 -9.46 -6.78 -9.86
C LEU A 387 -9.97 -5.92 -8.70
N GLY A 388 -9.58 -6.28 -7.48
CA GLY A 388 -10.11 -5.71 -6.27
C GLY A 388 -11.56 -6.10 -5.99
N VAL A 389 -12.09 -5.53 -4.91
CA VAL A 389 -13.48 -5.69 -4.47
C VAL A 389 -14.27 -4.43 -4.82
N SER A 390 -15.31 -4.57 -5.64
CA SER A 390 -16.29 -3.50 -5.83
C SER A 390 -17.24 -3.48 -4.63
N PRO A 391 -17.46 -2.34 -3.96
CA PRO A 391 -18.39 -2.27 -2.85
C PRO A 391 -19.84 -2.51 -3.31
N ASP A 392 -20.72 -2.89 -2.37
CA ASP A 392 -22.14 -3.06 -2.63
C ASP A 392 -22.82 -1.70 -2.89
N GLU A 393 -22.33 -0.66 -2.23
CA GLU A 393 -22.74 0.73 -2.47
C GLU A 393 -21.50 1.61 -2.65
N VAL A 394 -21.40 2.23 -3.84
CA VAL A 394 -20.33 3.18 -4.15
C VAL A 394 -20.66 4.53 -3.54
N VAL A 395 -19.78 4.99 -2.64
CA VAL A 395 -19.88 6.33 -2.02
C VAL A 395 -18.49 6.97 -2.10
N LEU A 396 -18.37 8.04 -2.87
CA LEU A 396 -17.10 8.74 -3.09
C LEU A 396 -17.19 10.17 -2.54
N PRO A 397 -16.13 10.67 -1.88
CA PRO A 397 -16.04 12.08 -1.56
C PRO A 397 -15.89 12.91 -2.84
N THR A 398 -16.53 14.06 -2.88
CA THR A 398 -16.31 15.07 -3.91
C THR A 398 -15.05 15.88 -3.62
N ALA A 399 -14.57 16.66 -4.58
CA ALA A 399 -13.47 17.59 -4.38
C ALA A 399 -13.78 18.62 -3.27
N GLU A 400 -15.04 19.07 -3.21
CA GLU A 400 -15.56 19.98 -2.19
C GLU A 400 -15.59 19.31 -0.80
N ASP A 401 -15.97 18.03 -0.72
CA ASP A 401 -15.94 17.27 0.53
C ASP A 401 -14.50 17.15 1.06
N LEU A 402 -13.55 16.80 0.18
CA LEU A 402 -12.13 16.72 0.54
C LEU A 402 -11.59 18.06 1.02
N ARG A 403 -11.97 19.17 0.35
CA ARG A 403 -11.58 20.53 0.74
C ARG A 403 -12.16 20.95 2.08
N ALA A 404 -13.41 20.59 2.33
CA ALA A 404 -14.12 20.87 3.58
C ALA A 404 -13.84 19.85 4.67
N GLN A 405 -12.98 18.86 4.43
CA GLN A 405 -12.65 17.76 5.34
C GLN A 405 -13.89 16.99 5.83
N LYS A 406 -14.87 16.79 4.95
CA LYS A 406 -16.07 16.00 5.19
C LYS A 406 -15.82 14.53 4.90
N ASP A 407 -16.53 13.64 5.60
CA ASP A 407 -16.53 12.20 5.34
C ASP A 407 -17.93 11.69 4.97
N PRO A 408 -18.33 11.78 3.69
CA PRO A 408 -19.63 11.31 3.25
C PRO A 408 -19.76 9.78 3.35
N VAL A 409 -18.66 9.03 3.29
CA VAL A 409 -18.68 7.56 3.35
C VAL A 409 -19.08 7.10 4.75
N LEU A 410 -18.44 7.62 5.78
CA LEU A 410 -18.77 7.30 7.17
C LEU A 410 -20.17 7.81 7.54
N THR A 411 -20.53 9.01 7.09
CA THR A 411 -21.90 9.56 7.26
C THR A 411 -22.94 8.61 6.69
N ARG A 412 -22.73 8.09 5.47
CA ARG A 412 -23.64 7.15 4.83
C ARG A 412 -23.74 5.83 5.58
N ALA A 413 -22.62 5.30 6.06
CA ALA A 413 -22.59 4.07 6.86
C ALA A 413 -23.40 4.21 8.15
N VAL A 414 -23.25 5.33 8.85
CA VAL A 414 -24.03 5.62 10.07
C VAL A 414 -25.51 5.75 9.76
N ALA A 415 -25.88 6.38 8.64
CA ALA A 415 -27.29 6.46 8.21
C ALA A 415 -27.88 5.08 7.90
N LEU A 416 -27.14 4.16 7.27
CA LEU A 416 -27.55 2.77 7.05
C LEU A 416 -27.73 2.01 8.37
N ALA A 417 -26.95 2.35 9.39
CA ALA A 417 -27.11 1.81 10.74
C ALA A 417 -28.27 2.43 11.55
N GLY A 418 -29.06 3.31 10.92
CA GLY A 418 -30.20 4.02 11.58
C GLY A 418 -29.76 5.17 12.50
N GLY A 419 -28.49 5.61 12.39
CA GLY A 419 -27.95 6.74 13.13
C GLY A 419 -27.88 8.03 12.29
N THR A 420 -27.37 9.09 12.91
CA THR A 420 -27.08 10.37 12.25
C THR A 420 -25.69 10.83 12.66
N LEU A 421 -24.89 11.25 11.70
CA LEU A 421 -23.56 11.84 11.92
C LEU A 421 -23.34 12.93 10.88
N ASP A 422 -23.02 14.14 11.35
CA ASP A 422 -22.70 15.25 10.44
C ASP A 422 -21.43 14.94 9.63
N PRO A 423 -21.36 15.23 8.32
CA PRO A 423 -20.19 14.91 7.49
C PRO A 423 -18.90 15.59 7.93
N VAL A 424 -18.96 16.81 8.50
CA VAL A 424 -17.78 17.52 9.03
C VAL A 424 -17.31 16.87 10.32
N GLU A 425 -18.24 16.51 11.23
CA GLU A 425 -17.89 15.77 12.44
C GLU A 425 -17.33 14.38 12.10
N ALA A 426 -17.90 13.69 11.11
CA ALA A 426 -17.36 12.41 10.61
C ALA A 426 -15.90 12.55 10.13
N GLY A 427 -15.59 13.62 9.41
CA GLY A 427 -14.23 13.90 8.92
C GLY A 427 -13.20 14.17 10.01
N LYS A 428 -13.64 14.63 11.21
CA LYS A 428 -12.75 14.86 12.36
C LYS A 428 -12.40 13.61 13.14
N LEU A 429 -13.14 12.50 12.98
CA LEU A 429 -12.94 11.31 13.80
C LEU A 429 -11.62 10.61 13.53
N PHE A 430 -11.19 10.57 12.27
CA PHE A 430 -9.97 9.86 11.86
C PHE A 430 -9.10 10.76 10.96
N PRO A 431 -8.51 11.85 11.51
CA PRO A 431 -7.73 12.80 10.75
C PRO A 431 -6.48 12.14 10.14
N PHE A 432 -6.03 12.69 9.01
CA PHE A 432 -4.74 12.28 8.43
C PHE A 432 -3.59 12.65 9.37
N LYS A 433 -2.79 11.66 9.77
CA LYS A 433 -1.60 11.87 10.60
C LYS A 433 -0.35 11.92 9.71
N TRP A 434 0.49 12.93 9.90
CA TRP A 434 1.80 13.00 9.26
C TRP A 434 2.84 12.27 10.10
N LYS A 435 3.75 11.57 9.42
CA LYS A 435 4.91 11.00 10.11
C LYS A 435 5.75 12.11 10.73
N PRO A 436 6.32 11.91 11.93
CA PRO A 436 7.17 12.88 12.63
C PRO A 436 8.42 13.30 11.85
#